data_4bcf63be739a3f52e19efade1ed4bfd1
#
_entry.id   4bcf63be739a3f52e19efade1ed4bfd1
#
_cell.length_a   1.000
_cell.length_b   1.000
_cell.length_c   1.000
_cell.angle_alpha   90.00
_cell.angle_beta   90.00
_cell.angle_gamma   90.00
#
_symmetry.space_group_name_H-M   'P 1'
#
loop_
_entity.id
_entity.type
_entity.pdbx_description
1 polymer ?
#
loop_
_entity_poly.entity_id
_entity_poly.type
_entity_poly.pdbx_seq_one_letter_code
_entity_poly.pdbx_strand_id
1 'polypeptide(L)'
;MFEGIITPILTPFYRNSEQAINYSAAEELIEHLISCGVQGIFPLGSNGEFHLLSREEKKAFLKFVVEVTDHRVPVFAGTGSCATKEAVWLSQEAEALGVDALSIITPYFITPSRQELLGYFKEIAQSVRIPIVLYNIPKNTGCNISPSLLEELKAVGNIQAIKDSSGDLETLKSFLSVGKETGIDVLVGSDSKISDGYQLGASGAIAGTSNLLTKSLVQLDKSLREGNETKARNYQNHIESLRSILPLGSVPSVLKYAVEQAGIAQVGPARKPVNELSADDQNKVQTLIEEFRNQNIL
;
A
#
# COMPACT_ATOMS: atom_id res chain seq x y z
N MET A 1 -6.97 -10.77 -9.80
CA MET A 1 -5.98 -10.55 -8.74
C MET A 1 -5.82 -9.06 -8.42
N PHE A 2 -5.72 -8.18 -9.41
CA PHE A 2 -5.48 -6.75 -9.22
C PHE A 2 -6.79 -5.96 -9.15
N GLU A 3 -7.68 -6.30 -8.22
CA GLU A 3 -8.98 -5.65 -8.06
C GLU A 3 -9.38 -5.56 -6.58
N GLY A 4 -10.35 -4.70 -6.29
CA GLY A 4 -10.84 -4.46 -4.94
C GLY A 4 -9.87 -3.63 -4.09
N ILE A 5 -9.95 -3.80 -2.78
CA ILE A 5 -9.13 -3.10 -1.80
C ILE A 5 -7.96 -3.99 -1.34
N ILE A 6 -6.75 -3.57 -1.66
CA ILE A 6 -5.51 -4.19 -1.19
C ILE A 6 -4.94 -3.29 -0.08
N THR A 7 -4.68 -3.84 1.10
CA THR A 7 -4.18 -3.07 2.24
C THR A 7 -2.67 -3.09 2.32
N PRO A 8 -1.99 -1.93 2.17
CA PRO A 8 -0.56 -1.82 2.46
C PRO A 8 -0.38 -1.80 4.00
N ILE A 9 -0.23 -3.00 4.58
CA ILE A 9 -0.29 -3.18 6.02
C ILE A 9 0.85 -2.44 6.74
N LEU A 10 0.54 -1.98 7.94
CA LEU A 10 1.53 -1.46 8.88
C LEU A 10 2.45 -2.59 9.34
N THR A 11 3.72 -2.28 9.61
CA THR A 11 4.61 -3.18 10.33
C THR A 11 4.55 -2.80 11.82
N PRO A 12 3.96 -3.61 12.70
CA PRO A 12 3.90 -3.34 14.12
C PRO A 12 5.27 -3.45 14.78
N PHE A 13 5.56 -2.56 15.74
CA PHE A 13 6.79 -2.60 16.53
C PHE A 13 6.49 -2.54 18.01
N TYR A 14 7.32 -3.20 18.84
CA TYR A 14 7.25 -3.02 20.28
C TYR A 14 7.64 -1.60 20.67
N ARG A 15 6.96 -1.07 21.69
CA ARG A 15 7.25 0.26 22.28
C ARG A 15 8.42 0.15 23.29
N ASN A 16 9.60 -0.15 22.78
CA ASN A 16 10.84 -0.25 23.54
C ASN A 16 12.02 0.33 22.73
N SER A 17 13.22 0.31 23.27
CA SER A 17 14.42 0.85 22.64
C SER A 17 14.82 0.11 21.36
N GLU A 18 14.54 -1.18 21.26
CA GLU A 18 14.90 -2.03 20.13
C GLU A 18 13.93 -1.87 18.94
N GLN A 19 12.67 -1.51 19.21
CA GLN A 19 11.60 -1.45 18.22
C GLN A 19 11.56 -2.70 17.32
N ALA A 20 11.71 -3.88 17.94
CA ALA A 20 11.58 -5.16 17.23
C ALA A 20 10.15 -5.31 16.69
N ILE A 21 9.99 -6.09 15.61
CA ILE A 21 8.68 -6.37 15.01
C ILE A 21 7.79 -7.10 16.03
N ASN A 22 6.58 -6.60 16.23
CA ASN A 22 5.55 -7.23 17.07
C ASN A 22 4.65 -8.13 16.18
N TYR A 23 5.04 -9.39 16.07
CA TYR A 23 4.34 -10.38 15.24
C TYR A 23 2.91 -10.65 15.72
N SER A 24 2.66 -10.64 17.05
CA SER A 24 1.30 -10.84 17.57
C SER A 24 0.35 -9.74 17.10
N ALA A 25 0.77 -8.48 17.16
CA ALA A 25 -0.04 -7.37 16.68
C ALA A 25 -0.17 -7.37 15.14
N ALA A 26 0.82 -7.92 14.42
CA ALA A 26 0.72 -8.10 12.97
C ALA A 26 -0.34 -9.16 12.62
N GLU A 27 -0.40 -10.27 13.37
CA GLU A 27 -1.45 -11.29 13.23
C GLU A 27 -2.83 -10.71 13.50
N GLU A 28 -3.02 -10.01 14.62
CA GLU A 28 -4.28 -9.32 14.95
C GLU A 28 -4.74 -8.39 13.81
N LEU A 29 -3.82 -7.60 13.27
CA LEU A 29 -4.13 -6.69 12.16
C LEU A 29 -4.51 -7.46 10.88
N ILE A 30 -3.77 -8.50 10.50
CA ILE A 30 -4.06 -9.32 9.30
C ILE A 30 -5.43 -9.98 9.44
N GLU A 31 -5.73 -10.59 10.59
CA GLU A 31 -7.02 -11.21 10.86
C GLU A 31 -8.18 -10.21 10.77
N HIS A 32 -8.01 -9.03 11.36
CA HIS A 32 -8.98 -7.95 11.25
C HIS A 32 -9.24 -7.58 9.78
N LEU A 33 -8.19 -7.33 9.00
CA LEU A 33 -8.29 -6.93 7.60
C LEU A 33 -9.02 -7.98 6.76
N ILE A 34 -8.63 -9.26 6.89
CA ILE A 34 -9.24 -10.38 6.16
C ILE A 34 -10.71 -10.55 6.57
N SER A 35 -11.02 -10.49 7.87
CA SER A 35 -12.39 -10.60 8.36
C SER A 35 -13.30 -9.48 7.88
N CYS A 36 -12.76 -8.29 7.62
CA CYS A 36 -13.49 -7.17 7.03
C CYS A 36 -13.65 -7.25 5.51
N GLY A 37 -13.00 -8.24 4.84
CA GLY A 37 -13.20 -8.55 3.43
C GLY A 37 -12.29 -7.78 2.47
N VAL A 38 -11.05 -7.45 2.85
CA VAL A 38 -10.07 -6.93 1.89
C VAL A 38 -9.71 -7.99 0.84
N GLN A 39 -9.35 -7.55 -0.36
CA GLN A 39 -9.02 -8.42 -1.48
C GLN A 39 -7.51 -8.70 -1.61
N GLY A 40 -6.69 -8.18 -0.67
CA GLY A 40 -5.26 -8.49 -0.64
C GLY A 40 -4.54 -7.78 0.50
N ILE A 41 -3.40 -8.35 0.89
CA ILE A 41 -2.48 -7.82 1.91
C ILE A 41 -1.16 -7.44 1.23
N PHE A 42 -0.67 -6.23 1.51
CA PHE A 42 0.57 -5.72 0.92
C PHE A 42 1.58 -5.34 2.01
N PRO A 43 2.41 -6.29 2.50
CA PRO A 43 3.53 -5.99 3.39
C PRO A 43 4.68 -5.30 2.67
N LEU A 44 5.55 -4.64 3.45
CA LEU A 44 6.72 -3.92 2.98
C LEU A 44 6.42 -2.77 2.00
N GLY A 45 5.23 -2.18 2.10
CA GLY A 45 4.93 -0.90 1.46
C GLY A 45 5.47 0.29 2.27
N SER A 46 5.18 1.52 1.81
CA SER A 46 5.58 2.76 2.51
C SER A 46 4.99 2.84 3.93
N ASN A 47 3.72 2.45 4.10
CA ASN A 47 3.09 2.37 5.42
C ASN A 47 3.68 1.25 6.30
N GLY A 48 4.24 0.21 5.69
CA GLY A 48 4.98 -0.86 6.38
C GLY A 48 6.43 -0.50 6.68
N GLU A 49 6.85 0.74 6.45
CA GLU A 49 8.19 1.25 6.81
C GLU A 49 9.34 0.42 6.23
N PHE A 50 9.16 -0.14 5.02
CA PHE A 50 10.10 -1.07 4.40
C PHE A 50 11.55 -0.55 4.34
N HIS A 51 11.73 0.77 4.22
CA HIS A 51 13.02 1.43 4.12
C HIS A 51 13.80 1.48 5.45
N LEU A 52 13.14 1.16 6.58
CA LEU A 52 13.72 1.10 7.92
C LEU A 52 13.94 -0.34 8.42
N LEU A 53 13.62 -1.34 7.62
CA LEU A 53 13.79 -2.75 7.96
C LEU A 53 15.09 -3.32 7.38
N SER A 54 15.78 -4.15 8.16
CA SER A 54 16.91 -4.93 7.66
C SER A 54 16.47 -6.00 6.64
N ARG A 55 17.43 -6.61 5.95
CA ARG A 55 17.15 -7.73 5.03
C ARG A 55 16.48 -8.90 5.76
N GLU A 56 17.00 -9.23 6.92
CA GLU A 56 16.55 -10.32 7.77
C GLU A 56 15.13 -10.06 8.25
N GLU A 57 14.84 -8.84 8.70
CA GLU A 57 13.50 -8.42 9.11
C GLU A 57 12.50 -8.48 7.96
N LYS A 58 12.87 -7.99 6.77
CA LYS A 58 12.00 -8.06 5.57
C LYS A 58 11.64 -9.50 5.24
N LYS A 59 12.64 -10.38 5.17
CA LYS A 59 12.42 -11.80 4.87
C LYS A 59 11.57 -12.48 5.93
N ALA A 60 11.88 -12.27 7.21
CA ALA A 60 11.16 -12.87 8.33
C ALA A 60 9.70 -12.37 8.37
N PHE A 61 9.47 -11.07 8.15
CA PHE A 61 8.13 -10.50 8.15
C PHE A 61 7.30 -10.97 6.94
N LEU A 62 7.90 -11.07 5.74
CA LEU A 62 7.22 -11.65 4.57
C LEU A 62 6.80 -13.09 4.83
N LYS A 63 7.72 -13.92 5.34
CA LYS A 63 7.41 -15.31 5.69
C LYS A 63 6.22 -15.39 6.64
N PHE A 64 6.26 -14.60 7.71
CA PHE A 64 5.18 -14.55 8.69
C PHE A 64 3.84 -14.12 8.07
N VAL A 65 3.82 -13.06 7.26
CA VAL A 65 2.60 -12.58 6.60
C VAL A 65 2.00 -13.64 5.68
N VAL A 66 2.83 -14.36 4.90
CA VAL A 66 2.37 -15.46 4.03
C VAL A 66 1.76 -16.58 4.87
N GLU A 67 2.45 -17.00 5.94
CA GLU A 67 1.97 -18.06 6.84
C GLU A 67 0.64 -17.69 7.50
N VAL A 68 0.51 -16.48 8.06
CA VAL A 68 -0.73 -16.02 8.71
C VAL A 68 -1.86 -15.82 7.70
N THR A 69 -1.57 -15.28 6.52
CA THR A 69 -2.60 -15.08 5.49
C THR A 69 -3.17 -16.39 4.99
N ASP A 70 -2.37 -17.47 4.95
CA ASP A 70 -2.76 -18.85 4.60
C ASP A 70 -3.61 -18.92 3.33
N HIS A 71 -3.17 -18.26 2.26
CA HIS A 71 -3.84 -18.19 0.95
C HIS A 71 -5.31 -17.69 0.98
N ARG A 72 -5.80 -17.13 2.11
CA ARG A 72 -7.17 -16.59 2.20
C ARG A 72 -7.38 -15.38 1.31
N VAL A 73 -6.33 -14.58 1.10
CA VAL A 73 -6.28 -13.47 0.16
C VAL A 73 -4.86 -13.40 -0.44
N PRO A 74 -4.68 -12.81 -1.64
CA PRO A 74 -3.35 -12.62 -2.23
C PRO A 74 -2.43 -11.76 -1.37
N VAL A 75 -1.14 -12.12 -1.32
CA VAL A 75 -0.06 -11.35 -0.69
C VAL A 75 0.78 -10.66 -1.76
N PHE A 76 0.88 -9.32 -1.67
CA PHE A 76 1.67 -8.47 -2.55
C PHE A 76 2.92 -8.00 -1.81
N ALA A 77 4.11 -8.46 -2.16
CA ALA A 77 5.33 -8.07 -1.44
C ALA A 77 6.00 -6.83 -2.02
N GLY A 78 6.28 -5.83 -1.19
CA GLY A 78 7.14 -4.68 -1.56
C GLY A 78 8.61 -5.10 -1.59
N THR A 79 9.20 -5.19 -2.79
CA THR A 79 10.59 -5.67 -2.95
C THR A 79 11.50 -4.67 -3.66
N GLY A 80 10.99 -3.48 -4.03
CA GLY A 80 11.80 -2.44 -4.64
C GLY A 80 12.87 -1.88 -3.68
N SER A 81 14.00 -1.47 -4.24
CA SER A 81 15.15 -0.89 -3.53
C SER A 81 15.88 0.11 -4.42
N CYS A 82 16.77 0.93 -3.82
CA CYS A 82 17.65 1.81 -4.59
C CYS A 82 18.67 1.03 -5.45
N ALA A 83 19.10 -0.16 -5.01
CA ALA A 83 20.02 -1.00 -5.73
C ALA A 83 19.30 -2.14 -6.44
N THR A 84 19.50 -2.28 -7.75
CA THR A 84 18.87 -3.36 -8.55
C THR A 84 19.16 -4.75 -7.98
N LYS A 85 20.42 -5.02 -7.61
CA LYS A 85 20.82 -6.30 -7.01
C LYS A 85 20.06 -6.63 -5.73
N GLU A 86 19.75 -5.62 -4.91
CA GLU A 86 18.96 -5.79 -3.69
C GLU A 86 17.50 -6.10 -4.01
N ALA A 87 16.92 -5.36 -4.96
CA ALA A 87 15.55 -5.58 -5.40
C ALA A 87 15.37 -6.97 -6.04
N VAL A 88 16.33 -7.42 -6.86
CA VAL A 88 16.35 -8.77 -7.44
C VAL A 88 16.39 -9.82 -6.34
N TRP A 89 17.35 -9.70 -5.40
CA TRP A 89 17.49 -10.65 -4.29
C TRP A 89 16.18 -10.76 -3.48
N LEU A 90 15.61 -9.63 -3.05
CA LEU A 90 14.38 -9.62 -2.25
C LEU A 90 13.18 -10.15 -3.04
N SER A 91 13.12 -9.89 -4.34
CA SER A 91 12.07 -10.40 -5.23
C SER A 91 12.12 -11.92 -5.35
N GLN A 92 13.31 -12.50 -5.49
CA GLN A 92 13.51 -13.94 -5.53
C GLN A 92 13.19 -14.61 -4.18
N GLU A 93 13.59 -13.98 -3.06
CA GLU A 93 13.24 -14.47 -1.72
C GLU A 93 11.71 -14.42 -1.50
N ALA A 94 11.05 -13.35 -1.93
CA ALA A 94 9.60 -13.22 -1.82
C ALA A 94 8.86 -14.29 -2.65
N GLU A 95 9.29 -14.53 -3.89
CA GLU A 95 8.74 -15.61 -4.73
C GLU A 95 8.93 -16.97 -4.08
N ALA A 96 10.13 -17.26 -3.54
CA ALA A 96 10.42 -18.51 -2.85
C ALA A 96 9.59 -18.72 -1.56
N LEU A 97 9.15 -17.63 -0.91
CA LEU A 97 8.26 -17.64 0.25
C LEU A 97 6.79 -17.85 -0.13
N GLY A 98 6.44 -17.80 -1.41
CA GLY A 98 5.10 -18.05 -1.89
C GLY A 98 4.18 -16.83 -1.90
N VAL A 99 4.73 -15.60 -2.07
CA VAL A 99 3.87 -14.43 -2.32
C VAL A 99 3.24 -14.51 -3.70
N ASP A 100 2.07 -13.91 -3.87
CA ASP A 100 1.29 -14.00 -5.12
C ASP A 100 1.71 -12.97 -6.17
N ALA A 101 2.24 -11.82 -5.72
CA ALA A 101 2.72 -10.76 -6.60
C ALA A 101 3.77 -9.87 -5.90
N LEU A 102 4.56 -9.17 -6.70
CA LEU A 102 5.52 -8.18 -6.22
C LEU A 102 5.03 -6.76 -6.48
N SER A 103 5.36 -5.83 -5.60
CA SER A 103 5.19 -4.40 -5.82
C SER A 103 6.55 -3.73 -5.84
N ILE A 104 6.94 -3.18 -7.00
CA ILE A 104 8.27 -2.62 -7.21
C ILE A 104 8.19 -1.10 -7.30
N ILE A 105 8.63 -0.44 -6.22
CA ILE A 105 8.78 1.02 -6.20
C ILE A 105 9.99 1.43 -7.07
N THR A 106 9.93 2.62 -7.66
CA THR A 106 11.09 3.21 -8.34
C THR A 106 12.26 3.38 -7.36
N PRO A 107 13.51 3.35 -7.80
CA PRO A 107 14.64 3.81 -6.98
C PRO A 107 14.35 5.21 -6.43
N TYR A 108 14.85 5.49 -5.24
CA TYR A 108 14.64 6.75 -4.53
C TYR A 108 15.99 7.34 -4.08
N PHE A 109 16.03 8.61 -3.68
CA PHE A 109 17.19 9.40 -3.31
C PHE A 109 17.95 9.95 -4.53
N ILE A 110 18.53 9.12 -5.38
CA ILE A 110 19.15 9.56 -6.66
C ILE A 110 18.22 9.12 -7.79
N THR A 111 17.71 10.10 -8.55
CA THR A 111 16.77 9.84 -9.65
C THR A 111 17.50 9.23 -10.84
N PRO A 112 17.17 8.02 -11.26
CA PRO A 112 17.74 7.39 -12.46
C PRO A 112 17.20 8.05 -13.73
N SER A 113 17.96 7.97 -14.80
CA SER A 113 17.47 8.27 -16.15
C SER A 113 16.37 7.25 -16.57
N ARG A 114 15.59 7.61 -17.60
CA ARG A 114 14.57 6.70 -18.15
C ARG A 114 15.16 5.34 -18.56
N GLN A 115 16.35 5.33 -19.16
CA GLN A 115 16.99 4.09 -19.62
C GLN A 115 17.46 3.21 -18.45
N GLU A 116 17.98 3.83 -17.39
CA GLU A 116 18.37 3.11 -16.16
C GLU A 116 17.13 2.55 -15.45
N LEU A 117 16.04 3.32 -15.38
CA LEU A 117 14.78 2.86 -14.80
C LEU A 117 14.18 1.69 -15.57
N LEU A 118 14.25 1.73 -16.91
CA LEU A 118 13.85 0.61 -17.77
C LEU A 118 14.68 -0.65 -17.47
N GLY A 119 16.01 -0.50 -17.38
CA GLY A 119 16.93 -1.58 -17.03
C GLY A 119 16.61 -2.18 -15.66
N TYR A 120 16.39 -1.31 -14.67
CA TYR A 120 16.01 -1.70 -13.31
C TYR A 120 14.77 -2.61 -13.28
N PHE A 121 13.69 -2.19 -13.89
CA PHE A 121 12.45 -2.98 -13.90
C PHE A 121 12.59 -4.26 -14.73
N LYS A 122 13.29 -4.22 -15.88
CA LYS A 122 13.52 -5.41 -16.70
C LYS A 122 14.34 -6.47 -15.98
N GLU A 123 15.42 -6.09 -15.30
CA GLU A 123 16.28 -7.04 -14.58
C GLU A 123 15.53 -7.72 -13.44
N ILE A 124 14.75 -6.95 -12.66
CA ILE A 124 13.91 -7.53 -11.60
C ILE A 124 12.87 -8.47 -12.20
N ALA A 125 12.15 -8.03 -13.22
CA ALA A 125 11.08 -8.83 -13.82
C ALA A 125 11.60 -10.13 -14.44
N GLN A 126 12.80 -10.12 -15.03
CA GLN A 126 13.44 -11.33 -15.58
C GLN A 126 13.94 -12.30 -14.50
N SER A 127 14.09 -11.85 -13.25
CA SER A 127 14.60 -12.66 -12.15
C SER A 127 13.53 -13.52 -11.45
N VAL A 128 12.25 -13.29 -11.74
CA VAL A 128 11.08 -13.94 -11.11
C VAL A 128 10.01 -14.29 -12.16
N ARG A 129 9.05 -15.13 -11.79
CA ARG A 129 7.95 -15.57 -12.65
C ARG A 129 6.59 -15.00 -12.26
N ILE A 130 6.45 -14.63 -10.98
CA ILE A 130 5.19 -14.10 -10.44
C ILE A 130 4.88 -12.70 -10.96
N PRO A 131 3.61 -12.28 -10.94
CA PRO A 131 3.18 -10.96 -11.40
C PRO A 131 3.84 -9.80 -10.66
N ILE A 132 4.08 -8.71 -11.39
CA ILE A 132 4.66 -7.47 -10.85
C ILE A 132 3.68 -6.32 -11.01
N VAL A 133 3.51 -5.57 -9.93
CA VAL A 133 2.87 -4.27 -9.85
C VAL A 133 3.97 -3.20 -9.79
N LEU A 134 4.10 -2.35 -10.80
CA LEU A 134 4.97 -1.18 -10.71
C LEU A 134 4.39 -0.19 -9.71
N TYR A 135 5.24 0.47 -8.92
CA TYR A 135 4.76 1.42 -7.93
C TYR A 135 5.29 2.84 -8.21
N ASN A 136 4.39 3.71 -8.67
CA ASN A 136 4.65 5.12 -8.95
C ASN A 136 4.25 5.98 -7.75
N ILE A 137 5.24 6.62 -7.08
CA ILE A 137 5.03 7.56 -5.98
C ILE A 137 6.07 8.69 -6.03
N PRO A 138 6.00 9.58 -7.03
CA PRO A 138 7.02 10.58 -7.31
C PRO A 138 7.27 11.56 -6.15
N LYS A 139 6.26 11.84 -5.34
CA LYS A 139 6.40 12.70 -4.15
C LYS A 139 7.45 12.17 -3.16
N ASN A 140 7.57 10.86 -3.02
CA ASN A 140 8.47 10.24 -2.04
C ASN A 140 9.80 9.81 -2.66
N THR A 141 9.81 9.46 -3.96
CA THR A 141 10.99 8.91 -4.62
C THR A 141 11.75 9.94 -5.46
N GLY A 142 11.11 11.06 -5.82
CA GLY A 142 11.65 12.01 -6.80
C GLY A 142 11.69 11.45 -8.24
N CYS A 143 11.18 10.23 -8.44
CA CYS A 143 11.20 9.52 -9.71
C CYS A 143 9.78 9.19 -10.16
N ASN A 144 9.45 9.48 -11.42
CA ASN A 144 8.14 9.22 -12.01
C ASN A 144 8.24 8.18 -13.13
N ILE A 145 7.32 7.22 -13.13
CA ILE A 145 7.13 6.31 -14.27
C ILE A 145 6.33 7.05 -15.33
N SER A 146 6.90 7.20 -16.52
CA SER A 146 6.14 7.82 -17.62
C SER A 146 5.20 6.80 -18.27
N PRO A 147 4.08 7.25 -18.88
CA PRO A 147 3.19 6.37 -19.66
C PRO A 147 3.94 5.60 -20.75
N SER A 148 4.86 6.24 -21.47
CA SER A 148 5.67 5.60 -22.51
C SER A 148 6.65 4.55 -21.95
N LEU A 149 7.11 4.70 -20.71
CA LEU A 149 7.92 3.67 -20.05
C LEU A 149 7.05 2.46 -19.65
N LEU A 150 5.83 2.72 -19.14
CA LEU A 150 4.88 1.65 -18.82
C LEU A 150 4.52 0.82 -20.05
N GLU A 151 4.26 1.48 -21.18
CA GLU A 151 3.98 0.83 -22.45
C GLU A 151 5.15 -0.07 -22.92
N GLU A 152 6.39 0.42 -22.84
CA GLU A 152 7.57 -0.38 -23.18
C GLU A 152 7.77 -1.56 -22.23
N LEU A 153 7.49 -1.41 -20.94
CA LEU A 153 7.61 -2.45 -19.93
C LEU A 153 6.58 -3.58 -20.07
N LYS A 154 5.45 -3.33 -20.75
CA LYS A 154 4.47 -4.38 -21.06
C LYS A 154 5.07 -5.56 -21.82
N ALA A 155 6.10 -5.33 -22.63
CA ALA A 155 6.80 -6.39 -23.36
C ALA A 155 7.49 -7.43 -22.43
N VAL A 156 7.61 -7.13 -21.15
CA VAL A 156 8.21 -8.01 -20.13
C VAL A 156 7.13 -8.88 -19.48
N GLY A 157 6.25 -9.45 -20.10
CA GLY A 157 5.21 -10.43 -19.79
C GLY A 157 4.64 -10.51 -18.35
N ASN A 158 5.47 -10.50 -17.30
CA ASN A 158 5.03 -10.57 -15.91
C ASN A 158 4.80 -9.19 -15.25
N ILE A 159 5.08 -8.07 -15.91
CA ILE A 159 4.62 -6.75 -15.46
C ILE A 159 3.14 -6.62 -15.87
N GLN A 160 2.24 -6.73 -14.88
CA GLN A 160 0.81 -6.86 -15.14
C GLN A 160 -0.02 -5.71 -14.58
N ALA A 161 0.53 -4.93 -13.66
CA ALA A 161 -0.20 -3.80 -13.07
C ALA A 161 0.72 -2.61 -12.76
N ILE A 162 0.10 -1.45 -12.57
CA ILE A 162 0.74 -0.27 -11.98
C ILE A 162 -0.14 0.29 -10.87
N LYS A 163 0.48 0.61 -9.72
CA LYS A 163 -0.10 1.42 -8.65
C LYS A 163 0.34 2.86 -8.82
N ASP A 164 -0.60 3.78 -8.96
CA ASP A 164 -0.30 5.21 -9.00
C ASP A 164 -0.68 5.94 -7.71
N SER A 165 0.32 6.47 -7.04
CA SER A 165 0.22 7.32 -5.84
C SER A 165 0.68 8.76 -6.09
N SER A 166 0.69 9.22 -7.35
CA SER A 166 1.02 10.62 -7.67
C SER A 166 0.03 11.60 -7.06
N GLY A 167 -1.24 11.18 -6.91
CA GLY A 167 -2.36 12.04 -6.51
C GLY A 167 -2.83 12.97 -7.62
N ASP A 168 -2.20 12.92 -8.81
CA ASP A 168 -2.56 13.69 -9.98
C ASP A 168 -3.48 12.90 -10.91
N LEU A 169 -4.65 13.47 -11.18
CA LEU A 169 -5.69 12.79 -11.97
C LEU A 169 -5.29 12.64 -13.45
N GLU A 170 -4.52 13.56 -14.00
CA GLU A 170 -4.06 13.49 -15.40
C GLU A 170 -3.01 12.37 -15.56
N THR A 171 -2.14 12.19 -14.59
CA THR A 171 -1.21 11.06 -14.55
C THR A 171 -1.98 9.73 -14.49
N LEU A 172 -2.97 9.64 -13.61
CA LEU A 172 -3.82 8.44 -13.49
C LEU A 172 -4.56 8.13 -14.81
N LYS A 173 -5.16 9.14 -15.45
CA LYS A 173 -5.81 8.99 -16.78
C LYS A 173 -4.84 8.48 -17.85
N SER A 174 -3.62 8.99 -17.83
CA SER A 174 -2.59 8.57 -18.79
C SER A 174 -2.23 7.10 -18.60
N PHE A 175 -2.08 6.61 -17.36
CA PHE A 175 -1.86 5.20 -17.08
C PHE A 175 -3.07 4.33 -17.45
N LEU A 176 -4.29 4.80 -17.21
CA LEU A 176 -5.52 4.11 -17.61
C LEU A 176 -5.64 3.99 -19.13
N SER A 177 -5.21 5.01 -19.90
CA SER A 177 -5.14 4.91 -21.36
C SER A 177 -4.18 3.82 -21.80
N VAL A 178 -2.96 3.80 -21.27
CA VAL A 178 -1.98 2.73 -21.56
C VAL A 178 -2.52 1.36 -21.13
N GLY A 179 -3.13 1.28 -19.93
CA GLY A 179 -3.72 0.05 -19.43
C GLY A 179 -4.79 -0.53 -20.36
N LYS A 180 -5.67 0.33 -20.88
CA LYS A 180 -6.72 -0.06 -21.85
C LYS A 180 -6.15 -0.63 -23.16
N GLU A 181 -5.03 -0.09 -23.63
CA GLU A 181 -4.38 -0.54 -24.86
C GLU A 181 -3.53 -1.79 -24.66
N THR A 182 -2.91 -1.93 -23.49
CA THR A 182 -1.91 -2.97 -23.22
C THR A 182 -2.43 -4.12 -22.35
N GLY A 183 -3.57 -3.96 -21.68
CA GLY A 183 -4.09 -4.91 -20.69
C GLY A 183 -3.34 -4.88 -19.37
N ILE A 184 -2.61 -3.79 -19.04
CA ILE A 184 -2.02 -3.57 -17.72
C ILE A 184 -3.12 -3.03 -16.77
N ASP A 185 -3.30 -3.66 -15.63
CA ASP A 185 -4.22 -3.16 -14.61
C ASP A 185 -3.68 -1.88 -13.94
N VAL A 186 -4.57 -0.94 -13.64
CA VAL A 186 -4.21 0.31 -12.96
C VAL A 186 -4.90 0.36 -11.61
N LEU A 187 -4.09 0.45 -10.55
CA LEU A 187 -4.54 0.52 -9.16
C LEU A 187 -4.35 1.93 -8.60
N VAL A 188 -5.39 2.44 -7.97
CA VAL A 188 -5.33 3.75 -7.32
C VAL A 188 -4.54 3.63 -6.01
N GLY A 189 -3.47 4.41 -5.88
CA GLY A 189 -2.63 4.45 -4.67
C GLY A 189 -2.82 5.70 -3.82
N SER A 190 -3.60 6.67 -4.30
CA SER A 190 -3.97 7.87 -3.54
C SER A 190 -5.42 7.75 -3.07
N ASP A 191 -5.63 7.56 -1.76
CA ASP A 191 -6.93 7.23 -1.18
C ASP A 191 -8.02 8.28 -1.49
N SER A 192 -7.66 9.57 -1.65
CA SER A 192 -8.59 10.63 -2.08
C SER A 192 -9.05 10.51 -3.53
N LYS A 193 -8.43 9.65 -4.32
CA LYS A 193 -8.71 9.48 -5.74
C LYS A 193 -9.37 8.15 -6.09
N ILE A 194 -9.82 7.39 -5.07
CA ILE A 194 -10.41 6.07 -5.31
C ILE A 194 -11.69 6.20 -6.15
N SER A 195 -12.62 7.05 -5.74
CA SER A 195 -13.88 7.24 -6.48
C SER A 195 -13.62 7.73 -7.92
N ASP A 196 -12.76 8.75 -8.09
CA ASP A 196 -12.40 9.26 -9.41
C ASP A 196 -11.76 8.17 -10.28
N GLY A 197 -10.82 7.41 -9.71
CA GLY A 197 -10.10 6.35 -10.42
C GLY A 197 -11.02 5.23 -10.91
N TYR A 198 -11.95 4.78 -10.08
CA TYR A 198 -12.94 3.75 -10.46
C TYR A 198 -13.87 4.24 -11.58
N GLN A 199 -14.33 5.49 -11.52
CA GLN A 199 -15.13 6.09 -12.60
C GLN A 199 -14.37 6.15 -13.92
N LEU A 200 -13.04 6.28 -13.87
CA LEU A 200 -12.16 6.28 -15.04
C LEU A 200 -11.74 4.88 -15.51
N GLY A 201 -12.07 3.83 -14.74
CA GLY A 201 -11.79 2.44 -15.11
C GLY A 201 -10.61 1.79 -14.39
N ALA A 202 -10.18 2.31 -13.24
CA ALA A 202 -9.21 1.62 -12.40
C ALA A 202 -9.77 0.28 -11.90
N SER A 203 -8.92 -0.75 -11.83
CA SER A 203 -9.31 -2.11 -11.43
C SER A 203 -9.50 -2.27 -9.92
N GLY A 204 -8.80 -1.48 -9.12
CA GLY A 204 -8.82 -1.54 -7.67
C GLY A 204 -8.04 -0.41 -7.01
N ALA A 205 -7.83 -0.51 -5.70
CA ALA A 205 -7.05 0.45 -4.94
C ALA A 205 -6.11 -0.22 -3.93
N ILE A 206 -4.92 0.35 -3.77
CA ILE A 206 -3.99 0.00 -2.68
C ILE A 206 -3.99 1.18 -1.71
N ALA A 207 -4.85 1.11 -0.70
CA ALA A 207 -5.23 2.23 0.14
C ALA A 207 -4.64 2.13 1.55
N GLY A 208 -3.84 3.12 1.97
CA GLY A 208 -3.22 3.15 3.29
C GLY A 208 -4.23 3.27 4.43
N THR A 209 -5.29 4.04 4.22
CA THR A 209 -6.36 4.25 5.21
C THR A 209 -7.18 2.99 5.49
N SER A 210 -7.05 1.92 4.69
CA SER A 210 -7.71 0.64 4.93
C SER A 210 -7.21 -0.09 6.19
N ASN A 211 -6.02 0.25 6.71
CA ASN A 211 -5.56 -0.26 8.01
C ASN A 211 -6.48 0.16 9.18
N LEU A 212 -7.21 1.26 9.06
CA LEU A 212 -8.16 1.76 10.06
C LEU A 212 -9.61 1.63 9.57
N LEU A 213 -9.90 2.19 8.40
CA LEU A 213 -11.25 2.26 7.83
C LEU A 213 -11.55 1.10 6.89
N THR A 214 -11.16 -0.12 7.28
CA THR A 214 -11.23 -1.32 6.44
C THR A 214 -12.62 -1.54 5.85
N LYS A 215 -13.66 -1.55 6.70
CA LYS A 215 -15.05 -1.74 6.26
C LYS A 215 -15.51 -0.64 5.32
N SER A 216 -15.15 0.63 5.60
CA SER A 216 -15.51 1.75 4.73
C SER A 216 -14.91 1.62 3.34
N LEU A 217 -13.63 1.20 3.24
CA LEU A 217 -12.95 0.98 1.95
C LEU A 217 -13.59 -0.18 1.16
N VAL A 218 -13.86 -1.31 1.81
CA VAL A 218 -14.52 -2.46 1.19
C VAL A 218 -15.92 -2.09 0.70
N GLN A 219 -16.69 -1.33 1.49
CA GLN A 219 -18.01 -0.86 1.08
C GLN A 219 -17.94 0.22 0.00
N LEU A 220 -16.88 1.05 -0.02
CA LEU A 220 -16.63 1.98 -1.11
C LEU A 220 -16.41 1.24 -2.44
N ASP A 221 -15.51 0.24 -2.46
CA ASP A 221 -15.27 -0.60 -3.65
C ASP A 221 -16.57 -1.22 -4.15
N LYS A 222 -17.32 -1.86 -3.26
CA LYS A 222 -18.62 -2.48 -3.59
C LYS A 222 -19.60 -1.46 -4.18
N SER A 223 -19.74 -0.29 -3.53
CA SER A 223 -20.67 0.76 -3.97
C SER A 223 -20.31 1.32 -5.34
N LEU A 224 -19.00 1.49 -5.62
CA LEU A 224 -18.51 1.96 -6.91
C LEU A 224 -18.76 0.93 -8.01
N ARG A 225 -18.54 -0.35 -7.76
CA ARG A 225 -18.83 -1.44 -8.72
C ARG A 225 -20.32 -1.61 -9.00
N GLU A 226 -21.17 -1.37 -8.01
CA GLU A 226 -22.62 -1.40 -8.13
C GLU A 226 -23.21 -0.10 -8.76
N GLY A 227 -22.41 0.91 -9.00
CA GLY A 227 -22.85 2.22 -9.51
C GLY A 227 -23.65 3.04 -8.49
N ASN A 228 -23.54 2.74 -7.18
CA ASN A 228 -24.25 3.46 -6.12
C ASN A 228 -23.43 4.70 -5.66
N GLU A 229 -23.54 5.79 -6.42
CA GLU A 229 -22.79 7.02 -6.18
C GLU A 229 -23.06 7.63 -4.79
N THR A 230 -24.28 7.56 -4.28
CA THR A 230 -24.63 8.12 -2.98
C THR A 230 -23.89 7.41 -1.85
N LYS A 231 -23.89 6.08 -1.84
CA LYS A 231 -23.14 5.29 -0.86
C LYS A 231 -21.64 5.48 -1.03
N ALA A 232 -21.15 5.43 -2.27
CA ALA A 232 -19.74 5.64 -2.57
C ALA A 232 -19.24 6.99 -2.02
N ARG A 233 -19.99 8.07 -2.26
CA ARG A 233 -19.65 9.41 -1.72
C ARG A 233 -19.59 9.41 -0.19
N ASN A 234 -20.53 8.76 0.48
CA ASN A 234 -20.52 8.65 1.94
C ASN A 234 -19.24 7.97 2.46
N TYR A 235 -18.89 6.82 1.89
CA TYR A 235 -17.67 6.11 2.28
C TYR A 235 -16.40 6.88 1.91
N GLN A 236 -16.35 7.57 0.77
CA GLN A 236 -15.23 8.43 0.41
C GLN A 236 -15.05 9.58 1.43
N ASN A 237 -16.15 10.14 1.96
CA ASN A 237 -16.09 11.17 3.00
C ASN A 237 -15.46 10.67 4.31
N HIS A 238 -15.70 9.41 4.71
CA HIS A 238 -15.00 8.82 5.86
C HIS A 238 -13.47 8.81 5.65
N ILE A 239 -13.05 8.47 4.42
CA ILE A 239 -11.63 8.46 4.06
C ILE A 239 -11.06 9.88 4.11
N GLU A 240 -11.76 10.87 3.57
CA GLU A 240 -11.31 12.26 3.59
C GLU A 240 -11.21 12.80 5.03
N SER A 241 -12.14 12.43 5.91
CA SER A 241 -12.09 12.78 7.33
C SER A 241 -10.81 12.24 8.00
N LEU A 242 -10.47 10.96 7.78
CA LEU A 242 -9.21 10.41 8.28
C LEU A 242 -8.00 11.09 7.65
N ARG A 243 -8.04 11.33 6.33
CA ARG A 243 -6.94 11.96 5.61
C ARG A 243 -6.64 13.38 6.09
N SER A 244 -7.65 14.11 6.60
CA SER A 244 -7.48 15.47 7.11
C SER A 244 -6.53 15.57 8.31
N ILE A 245 -6.40 14.49 9.09
CA ILE A 245 -5.50 14.41 10.25
C ILE A 245 -4.15 13.75 9.96
N LEU A 246 -3.99 13.03 8.85
CA LEU A 246 -2.71 12.38 8.52
C LEU A 246 -1.50 13.34 8.48
N PRO A 247 -1.63 14.63 8.08
CA PRO A 247 -0.53 15.58 8.14
C PRO A 247 -0.05 15.98 9.54
N LEU A 248 -0.74 15.57 10.62
CA LEU A 248 -0.31 15.82 12.00
C LEU A 248 1.01 15.12 12.35
N GLY A 249 1.43 14.13 11.58
CA GLY A 249 2.70 13.43 11.78
C GLY A 249 3.27 12.84 10.51
N SER A 250 4.49 12.35 10.60
CA SER A 250 5.13 11.62 9.49
C SER A 250 4.47 10.25 9.30
N VAL A 251 4.38 9.81 8.04
CA VAL A 251 3.87 8.47 7.73
C VAL A 251 4.78 7.41 8.37
N PRO A 252 4.22 6.38 9.07
CA PRO A 252 2.80 6.11 9.31
C PRO A 252 2.32 6.47 10.73
N SER A 253 2.98 7.39 11.45
CA SER A 253 2.78 7.61 12.90
C SER A 253 1.32 7.88 13.29
N VAL A 254 0.62 8.75 12.53
CA VAL A 254 -0.79 9.07 12.80
C VAL A 254 -1.68 7.85 12.63
N LEU A 255 -1.47 7.11 11.53
CA LEU A 255 -2.26 5.93 11.23
C LEU A 255 -2.04 4.82 12.26
N LYS A 256 -0.79 4.59 12.69
CA LYS A 256 -0.48 3.63 13.76
C LYS A 256 -1.20 4.00 15.06
N TYR A 257 -1.09 5.25 15.48
CA TYR A 257 -1.78 5.73 16.67
C TYR A 257 -3.31 5.55 16.54
N ALA A 258 -3.89 5.90 15.41
CA ALA A 258 -5.32 5.74 15.17
C ALA A 258 -5.78 4.27 15.23
N VAL A 259 -5.01 3.34 14.68
CA VAL A 259 -5.30 1.89 14.73
C VAL A 259 -5.28 1.37 16.16
N GLU A 260 -4.32 1.82 17.01
CA GLU A 260 -4.29 1.49 18.44
C GLU A 260 -5.50 2.08 19.18
N GLN A 261 -5.82 3.36 18.94
CA GLN A 261 -6.97 4.01 19.60
C GLN A 261 -8.31 3.40 19.16
N ALA A 262 -8.41 2.88 17.95
CA ALA A 262 -9.58 2.15 17.49
C ALA A 262 -9.72 0.76 18.17
N GLY A 263 -8.67 0.24 18.76
CA GLY A 263 -8.64 -1.08 19.40
C GLY A 263 -8.53 -2.24 18.38
N ILE A 264 -7.98 -1.97 17.20
CA ILE A 264 -7.82 -2.98 16.15
C ILE A 264 -6.62 -3.88 16.45
N ALA A 265 -5.45 -3.29 16.71
CA ALA A 265 -4.23 -4.01 17.06
C ALA A 265 -3.24 -3.06 17.76
N GLN A 266 -2.37 -3.60 18.63
CA GLN A 266 -1.32 -2.83 19.32
C GLN A 266 -0.08 -2.68 18.43
N VAL A 267 -0.20 -1.89 17.36
CA VAL A 267 0.82 -1.77 16.29
C VAL A 267 2.07 -1.00 16.71
N GLY A 268 2.03 -0.33 17.87
CA GLY A 268 3.17 0.41 18.44
C GLY A 268 3.53 1.68 17.67
N PRO A 269 4.68 2.28 18.02
CA PRO A 269 5.13 3.51 17.38
C PRO A 269 5.63 3.26 15.96
N ALA A 270 5.73 4.31 15.14
CA ALA A 270 6.58 4.27 13.96
C ALA A 270 8.05 4.08 14.39
N ARG A 271 8.85 3.42 13.55
CA ARG A 271 10.29 3.24 13.83
C ARG A 271 11.05 4.56 13.70
N LYS A 272 12.03 4.78 14.56
CA LYS A 272 12.88 5.97 14.46
C LYS A 272 13.55 6.05 13.07
N PRO A 273 13.72 7.25 12.50
CA PRO A 273 13.67 8.58 13.14
C PRO A 273 12.27 9.21 13.28
N VAL A 274 11.19 8.52 12.90
CA VAL A 274 9.84 9.06 13.03
C VAL A 274 9.45 9.14 14.49
N ASN A 275 9.00 10.33 14.92
CA ASN A 275 8.56 10.55 16.30
C ASN A 275 7.10 10.12 16.50
N GLU A 276 6.76 9.81 17.74
CA GLU A 276 5.37 9.71 18.16
C GLU A 276 4.70 11.08 18.15
N LEU A 277 3.39 11.10 18.07
CA LEU A 277 2.60 12.35 18.05
C LEU A 277 2.73 13.12 19.36
N SER A 278 2.67 14.45 19.28
CA SER A 278 2.49 15.31 20.45
C SER A 278 1.18 15.00 21.16
N ALA A 279 1.06 15.34 22.45
CA ALA A 279 -0.18 15.15 23.22
C ALA A 279 -1.38 15.86 22.55
N ASP A 280 -1.16 17.06 22.02
CA ASP A 280 -2.20 17.81 21.33
C ASP A 280 -2.67 17.12 20.05
N ASP A 281 -1.75 16.54 19.27
CA ASP A 281 -2.09 15.82 18.05
C ASP A 281 -2.72 14.46 18.37
N GLN A 282 -2.30 13.79 19.44
CA GLN A 282 -2.97 12.59 19.95
C GLN A 282 -4.43 12.87 20.30
N ASN A 283 -4.72 13.99 20.98
CA ASN A 283 -6.10 14.40 21.31
C ASN A 283 -6.95 14.61 20.04
N LYS A 284 -6.38 15.22 18.98
CA LYS A 284 -7.11 15.41 17.71
C LYS A 284 -7.45 14.06 17.07
N VAL A 285 -6.50 13.10 17.09
CA VAL A 285 -6.76 11.76 16.57
C VAL A 285 -7.83 11.05 17.40
N GLN A 286 -7.76 11.11 18.73
CA GLN A 286 -8.76 10.51 19.62
C GLN A 286 -10.15 11.08 19.38
N THR A 287 -10.28 12.40 19.22
CA THR A 287 -11.55 13.05 18.91
C THR A 287 -12.16 12.48 17.63
N LEU A 288 -11.37 12.33 16.55
CA LEU A 288 -11.88 11.74 15.31
C LEU A 288 -12.28 10.26 15.49
N ILE A 289 -11.52 9.48 16.25
CA ILE A 289 -11.87 8.07 16.54
C ILE A 289 -13.20 7.99 17.31
N GLU A 290 -13.44 8.86 18.27
CA GLU A 290 -14.71 8.94 19.01
C GLU A 290 -15.87 9.35 18.09
N GLU A 291 -15.66 10.32 17.20
CA GLU A 291 -16.65 10.69 16.17
C GLU A 291 -16.99 9.49 15.26
N PHE A 292 -16.00 8.75 14.81
CA PHE A 292 -16.21 7.55 13.99
C PHE A 292 -16.98 6.46 14.74
N ARG A 293 -16.71 6.23 16.03
CA ARG A 293 -17.49 5.31 16.87
C ARG A 293 -18.94 5.77 17.03
N ASN A 294 -19.17 7.05 17.30
CA ASN A 294 -20.51 7.61 17.46
C ASN A 294 -21.35 7.52 16.17
N GLN A 295 -20.69 7.50 15.03
CA GLN A 295 -21.30 7.35 13.71
C GLN A 295 -21.38 5.88 13.24
N ASN A 296 -20.94 4.90 14.05
CA ASN A 296 -20.81 3.47 13.72
C ASN A 296 -19.97 3.21 12.46
N ILE A 297 -18.89 3.97 12.27
CA ILE A 297 -17.92 3.80 11.18
C ILE A 297 -16.86 2.76 11.56
N LEU A 298 -16.49 2.75 12.85
CA LEU A 298 -15.54 1.81 13.47
C LEU A 298 -16.27 0.81 14.36
#